data_01fc4d9a86c7c4ef1ea3e03d0bb1a872
#
_entry.id   01fc4d9a86c7c4ef1ea3e03d0bb1a872
#
_cell.length_a   1.000
_cell.length_b   1.000
_cell.length_c   1.000
_cell.angle_alpha   90.00
_cell.angle_beta   90.00
_cell.angle_gamma   90.00
#
_symmetry.space_group_name_H-M   'P 1'
#
loop_
_entity.id
_entity.type
_entity.pdbx_description
1 polymer ?
#
loop_
_entity_poly.entity_id
_entity_poly.type
_entity_poly.pdbx_seq_one_letter_code
_entity_poly.pdbx_strand_id
1 'polypeptide(L)'
;MKNVMTKAKEIIDYMESLRNEEQRQILMGFFKTGPGEYGYGDEFLGLKVPQTREVVKMAGKDFPLEEVPELLMSKWHEVRLCGLLILVGKFKKLSLLPASHHRGGNVKKGKNDAETIKKRDEILTLYLKYAERANNWDLVDLSAPKILGAWLATPSCLPEKGGDSMQIEYKRQVLDDLAASDCLWKQRMSIVCTWKTSQMGDPSWCLRYAEIHLHHPHDLMHKAVGWMLREMGKRCSMDLLREFLRQHVHEMPRTMLRYAIEKMSDEERSYWMKL
;
A
#
# COMPACT_ATOMS: atom_id res chain seq x y z
N MET A 1 -31.42 -6.75 -14.15
CA MET A 1 -30.61 -5.54 -13.88
C MET A 1 -29.85 -5.81 -12.57
N LYS A 2 -28.51 -5.76 -12.54
CA LYS A 2 -27.77 -5.84 -11.25
C LYS A 2 -28.07 -4.53 -10.50
N ASN A 3 -28.63 -4.65 -9.29
CA ASN A 3 -28.81 -3.48 -8.42
C ASN A 3 -27.42 -2.87 -8.16
N VAL A 4 -27.19 -1.66 -8.63
CA VAL A 4 -25.96 -0.90 -8.37
C VAL A 4 -26.13 -0.26 -7.01
N MET A 5 -25.24 -0.58 -6.08
CA MET A 5 -25.23 0.03 -4.75
C MET A 5 -24.62 1.43 -4.82
N THR A 6 -25.31 2.41 -4.27
CA THR A 6 -24.90 3.83 -4.30
C THR A 6 -24.65 4.42 -2.93
N LYS A 7 -24.99 3.71 -1.86
CA LYS A 7 -24.83 4.13 -0.47
C LYS A 7 -23.94 3.15 0.30
N ALA A 8 -23.13 3.68 1.21
CA ALA A 8 -22.29 2.88 2.09
C ALA A 8 -23.11 1.90 2.92
N LYS A 9 -24.26 2.34 3.43
CA LYS A 9 -25.18 1.50 4.20
C LYS A 9 -25.65 0.27 3.41
N GLU A 10 -25.97 0.39 2.14
CA GLU A 10 -26.37 -0.74 1.29
C GLU A 10 -25.28 -1.80 1.18
N ILE A 11 -24.00 -1.35 1.10
CA ILE A 11 -22.84 -2.24 1.10
C ILE A 11 -22.69 -2.94 2.45
N ILE A 12 -22.78 -2.18 3.54
CA ILE A 12 -22.62 -2.72 4.91
C ILE A 12 -23.69 -3.76 5.18
N ASP A 13 -24.98 -3.41 4.97
CA ASP A 13 -26.11 -4.29 5.22
C ASP A 13 -26.01 -5.58 4.39
N TYR A 14 -25.60 -5.46 3.11
CA TYR A 14 -25.40 -6.61 2.25
C TYR A 14 -24.24 -7.48 2.72
N MET A 15 -23.08 -6.90 3.08
CA MET A 15 -21.93 -7.66 3.57
C MET A 15 -22.25 -8.36 4.91
N GLU A 16 -22.99 -7.71 5.80
CA GLU A 16 -23.46 -8.32 7.06
C GLU A 16 -24.41 -9.51 6.80
N SER A 17 -25.26 -9.44 5.77
CA SER A 17 -26.12 -10.55 5.38
C SER A 17 -25.37 -11.79 4.88
N LEU A 18 -24.11 -11.62 4.45
CA LEU A 18 -23.24 -12.70 3.99
C LEU A 18 -22.37 -13.28 5.11
N ARG A 19 -22.56 -12.86 6.35
CA ARG A 19 -21.76 -13.28 7.52
C ARG A 19 -21.63 -14.80 7.60
N ASN A 20 -20.39 -15.26 7.87
CA ASN A 20 -20.06 -16.66 8.07
C ASN A 20 -19.24 -16.82 9.35
N GLU A 21 -19.86 -17.39 10.38
CA GLU A 21 -19.25 -17.47 11.71
C GLU A 21 -18.06 -18.44 11.76
N GLU A 22 -18.10 -19.56 11.06
CA GLU A 22 -16.98 -20.49 10.99
C GLU A 22 -15.75 -19.84 10.35
N GLN A 23 -15.94 -19.20 9.19
CA GLN A 23 -14.85 -18.50 8.50
C GLN A 23 -14.36 -17.30 9.31
N ARG A 24 -15.24 -16.64 10.06
CA ARG A 24 -14.88 -15.51 10.96
C ARG A 24 -13.84 -15.95 11.98
N GLN A 25 -14.06 -17.08 12.67
CA GLN A 25 -13.11 -17.59 13.66
C GLN A 25 -11.73 -17.89 13.03
N ILE A 26 -11.73 -18.47 11.83
CA ILE A 26 -10.49 -18.73 11.08
C ILE A 26 -9.75 -17.41 10.78
N LEU A 27 -10.46 -16.38 10.28
CA LEU A 27 -9.85 -15.09 9.95
C LEU A 27 -9.33 -14.37 11.19
N MET A 28 -10.08 -14.36 12.29
CA MET A 28 -9.63 -13.76 13.55
C MET A 28 -8.32 -14.38 14.05
N GLY A 29 -8.18 -15.70 14.00
CA GLY A 29 -6.93 -16.38 14.33
C GLY A 29 -5.78 -16.05 13.36
N PHE A 30 -6.07 -15.99 12.06
CA PHE A 30 -5.09 -15.68 11.02
C PHE A 30 -4.58 -14.23 11.12
N PHE A 31 -5.46 -13.26 11.38
CA PHE A 31 -5.14 -11.84 11.50
C PHE A 31 -4.74 -11.41 12.91
N LYS A 32 -4.58 -12.38 13.81
CA LYS A 32 -4.03 -12.13 15.14
C LYS A 32 -4.83 -11.07 15.92
N THR A 33 -6.11 -11.35 16.19
CA THR A 33 -7.02 -10.42 16.87
C THR A 33 -7.14 -10.65 18.38
N GLY A 34 -6.38 -11.60 18.93
CA GLY A 34 -6.36 -11.89 20.36
C GLY A 34 -5.71 -10.79 21.21
N PRO A 35 -5.91 -10.81 22.54
CA PRO A 35 -5.33 -9.82 23.44
C PRO A 35 -3.79 -9.73 23.30
N GLY A 36 -3.27 -8.52 23.10
CA GLY A 36 -1.83 -8.27 22.94
C GLY A 36 -1.27 -8.59 21.55
N GLU A 37 -2.09 -9.06 20.61
CA GLU A 37 -1.69 -9.30 19.22
C GLU A 37 -1.90 -8.03 18.35
N TYR A 38 -1.23 -7.97 17.20
CA TYR A 38 -1.20 -6.76 16.34
C TYR A 38 -2.54 -6.39 15.71
N GLY A 39 -3.49 -7.33 15.60
CA GLY A 39 -4.86 -7.12 15.11
C GLY A 39 -5.89 -7.01 16.24
N TYR A 40 -5.46 -6.85 17.49
CA TYR A 40 -6.37 -6.79 18.63
C TYR A 40 -7.50 -5.77 18.44
N GLY A 41 -8.72 -6.21 18.72
CA GLY A 41 -9.93 -5.39 18.59
C GLY A 41 -10.51 -5.30 17.19
N ASP A 42 -9.89 -5.95 16.19
CA ASP A 42 -10.46 -6.01 14.84
C ASP A 42 -11.59 -7.05 14.76
N GLU A 43 -12.69 -6.69 14.11
CA GLU A 43 -13.87 -7.53 13.96
C GLU A 43 -14.06 -7.96 12.50
N PHE A 44 -14.47 -9.22 12.31
CA PHE A 44 -14.63 -9.83 10.99
C PHE A 44 -16.08 -10.31 10.76
N LEU A 45 -16.52 -10.25 9.50
CA LEU A 45 -17.76 -10.87 9.04
C LEU A 45 -17.55 -12.34 8.62
N GLY A 46 -16.31 -12.73 8.30
CA GLY A 46 -15.98 -14.04 7.78
C GLY A 46 -16.07 -14.10 6.25
N LEU A 47 -15.79 -13.00 5.55
CA LEU A 47 -15.81 -12.95 4.09
C LEU A 47 -14.39 -13.08 3.52
N LYS A 48 -14.24 -13.92 2.52
CA LYS A 48 -12.96 -14.04 1.79
C LYS A 48 -12.80 -12.86 0.82
N VAL A 49 -11.54 -12.49 0.54
CA VAL A 49 -11.21 -11.38 -0.39
C VAL A 49 -11.94 -11.46 -1.73
N PRO A 50 -12.14 -12.63 -2.38
CA PRO A 50 -12.94 -12.71 -3.61
C PRO A 50 -14.38 -12.24 -3.43
N GLN A 51 -15.04 -12.55 -2.29
CA GLN A 51 -16.40 -12.11 -1.99
C GLN A 51 -16.44 -10.58 -1.83
N THR A 52 -15.51 -10.00 -1.07
CA THR A 52 -15.38 -8.54 -0.96
C THR A 52 -15.19 -7.88 -2.34
N ARG A 53 -14.40 -8.49 -3.23
CA ARG A 53 -14.21 -7.98 -4.59
C ARG A 53 -15.50 -8.04 -5.44
N GLU A 54 -16.37 -9.02 -5.24
CA GLU A 54 -17.68 -9.04 -5.91
C GLU A 54 -18.55 -7.88 -5.40
N VAL A 55 -18.56 -7.56 -4.11
CA VAL A 55 -19.26 -6.39 -3.57
C VAL A 55 -18.74 -5.09 -4.19
N VAL A 56 -17.41 -4.94 -4.31
CA VAL A 56 -16.80 -3.78 -5.00
C VAL A 56 -17.29 -3.66 -6.46
N LYS A 57 -17.48 -4.78 -7.16
CA LYS A 57 -18.05 -4.76 -8.51
C LYS A 57 -19.51 -4.34 -8.52
N MET A 58 -20.30 -4.72 -7.49
CA MET A 58 -21.69 -4.32 -7.35
C MET A 58 -21.83 -2.83 -7.03
N ALA A 59 -20.94 -2.26 -6.21
CA ALA A 59 -20.84 -0.83 -5.97
C ALA A 59 -20.55 -0.04 -7.27
N GLY A 60 -19.89 -0.69 -8.21
CA GLY A 60 -19.62 -0.11 -9.52
C GLY A 60 -18.53 0.96 -9.53
N LYS A 61 -18.27 1.47 -10.74
CA LYS A 61 -17.17 2.43 -10.96
C LYS A 61 -17.52 3.85 -10.49
N ASP A 62 -18.78 4.15 -10.36
CA ASP A 62 -19.31 5.49 -10.08
C ASP A 62 -19.83 5.63 -8.65
N PHE A 63 -19.50 4.66 -7.76
CA PHE A 63 -19.81 4.76 -6.33
C PHE A 63 -19.33 6.12 -5.78
N PRO A 64 -20.17 6.88 -5.04
CA PRO A 64 -19.81 8.22 -4.58
C PRO A 64 -18.59 8.22 -3.67
N LEU A 65 -17.65 9.15 -3.88
CA LEU A 65 -16.43 9.25 -3.05
C LEU A 65 -16.76 9.65 -1.61
N GLU A 66 -17.79 10.46 -1.43
CA GLU A 66 -18.32 10.91 -0.13
C GLU A 66 -18.91 9.81 0.74
N GLU A 67 -19.26 8.66 0.16
CA GLU A 67 -19.75 7.49 0.90
C GLU A 67 -18.62 6.58 1.43
N VAL A 68 -17.40 6.72 0.87
CA VAL A 68 -16.27 5.86 1.25
C VAL A 68 -15.83 6.03 2.71
N PRO A 69 -15.86 7.24 3.33
CA PRO A 69 -15.56 7.40 4.75
C PRO A 69 -16.37 6.49 5.68
N GLU A 70 -17.65 6.29 5.41
CA GLU A 70 -18.50 5.42 6.23
C GLU A 70 -18.02 3.96 6.17
N LEU A 71 -17.62 3.48 4.98
CA LEU A 71 -17.02 2.14 4.84
C LEU A 71 -15.70 2.01 5.59
N LEU A 72 -14.84 3.03 5.52
CA LEU A 72 -13.54 3.03 6.20
C LEU A 72 -13.68 3.11 7.72
N MET A 73 -14.73 3.75 8.22
CA MET A 73 -15.02 3.85 9.66
C MET A 73 -15.73 2.62 10.23
N SER A 74 -16.14 1.68 9.38
CA SER A 74 -16.79 0.44 9.83
C SER A 74 -15.92 -0.33 10.81
N LYS A 75 -16.55 -0.98 11.80
CA LYS A 75 -15.89 -1.93 12.69
C LYS A 75 -15.45 -3.21 11.97
N TRP A 76 -16.13 -3.57 10.87
CA TRP A 76 -15.87 -4.78 10.12
C TRP A 76 -14.65 -4.63 9.19
N HIS A 77 -13.68 -5.52 9.36
CA HIS A 77 -12.46 -5.56 8.56
C HIS A 77 -12.75 -5.59 7.05
N GLU A 78 -13.63 -6.49 6.62
CA GLU A 78 -13.94 -6.68 5.19
C GLU A 78 -14.68 -5.48 4.58
N VAL A 79 -15.45 -4.73 5.39
CA VAL A 79 -16.10 -3.49 4.94
C VAL A 79 -15.04 -2.39 4.72
N ARG A 80 -14.05 -2.27 5.62
CA ARG A 80 -12.92 -1.36 5.40
C ARG A 80 -12.10 -1.76 4.17
N LEU A 81 -11.87 -3.07 3.99
CA LEU A 81 -11.23 -3.59 2.78
C LEU A 81 -12.04 -3.21 1.52
N CYS A 82 -13.36 -3.32 1.56
CA CYS A 82 -14.24 -2.91 0.45
C CYS A 82 -14.03 -1.42 0.12
N GLY A 83 -14.07 -0.53 1.12
CA GLY A 83 -13.81 0.90 0.96
C GLY A 83 -12.45 1.20 0.33
N LEU A 84 -11.39 0.54 0.82
CA LEU A 84 -10.03 0.68 0.27
C LEU A 84 -9.95 0.19 -1.19
N LEU A 85 -10.58 -0.93 -1.52
CA LEU A 85 -10.60 -1.46 -2.88
C LEU A 85 -11.39 -0.56 -3.84
N ILE A 86 -12.46 0.11 -3.38
CA ILE A 86 -13.18 1.14 -4.14
C ILE A 86 -12.24 2.31 -4.44
N LEU A 87 -11.50 2.84 -3.43
CA LEU A 87 -10.51 3.90 -3.65
C LEU A 87 -9.44 3.48 -4.66
N VAL A 88 -8.89 2.28 -4.53
CA VAL A 88 -7.93 1.71 -5.48
C VAL A 88 -8.50 1.67 -6.90
N GLY A 89 -9.76 1.22 -7.04
CA GLY A 89 -10.45 1.15 -8.33
C GLY A 89 -10.62 2.52 -8.98
N LYS A 90 -11.05 3.52 -8.20
CA LYS A 90 -11.19 4.92 -8.62
C LYS A 90 -9.84 5.52 -9.01
N PHE A 91 -8.82 5.37 -8.18
CA PHE A 91 -7.49 5.88 -8.44
C PHE A 91 -6.87 5.28 -9.71
N LYS A 92 -7.05 3.97 -9.94
CA LYS A 92 -6.61 3.28 -11.16
C LYS A 92 -7.33 3.78 -12.42
N LYS A 93 -8.63 4.09 -12.34
CA LYS A 93 -9.43 4.63 -13.48
C LYS A 93 -8.89 5.99 -13.94
N LEU A 94 -8.35 6.77 -13.01
CA LEU A 94 -7.69 8.06 -13.24
C LEU A 94 -6.19 7.86 -13.60
N SER A 95 -5.86 6.90 -14.46
CA SER A 95 -4.47 6.59 -14.79
C SER A 95 -3.79 7.76 -15.50
N LEU A 96 -2.68 8.20 -14.93
CA LEU A 96 -1.74 9.12 -15.57
C LEU A 96 -0.63 8.33 -16.25
N LEU A 97 -0.17 8.79 -17.41
CA LEU A 97 1.04 8.24 -18.00
C LEU A 97 2.23 8.62 -17.11
N PRO A 98 3.19 7.70 -16.90
CA PRO A 98 4.41 8.02 -16.18
C PRO A 98 5.09 9.23 -16.81
N ALA A 99 5.69 10.09 -15.99
CA ALA A 99 6.65 11.06 -16.49
C ALA A 99 7.76 10.27 -17.20
N SER A 100 7.86 10.40 -18.50
CA SER A 100 8.77 9.62 -19.33
C SER A 100 10.22 9.87 -18.91
N HIS A 101 10.88 8.88 -18.32
CA HIS A 101 12.33 8.79 -18.40
C HIS A 101 12.67 8.55 -19.88
N HIS A 102 13.44 9.46 -20.45
CA HIS A 102 13.85 9.49 -21.84
C HIS A 102 14.37 8.13 -22.33
N ARG A 103 13.56 7.44 -23.14
CA ARG A 103 14.04 6.62 -24.26
C ARG A 103 13.20 7.01 -25.48
N GLY A 104 13.90 7.52 -26.50
CA GLY A 104 13.29 8.09 -27.71
C GLY A 104 12.30 7.14 -28.37
N GLY A 105 11.07 7.56 -28.39
CA GLY A 105 9.97 6.99 -29.13
C GLY A 105 8.82 7.99 -29.08
N ASN A 106 8.20 8.29 -30.23
CA ASN A 106 7.04 9.18 -30.36
C ASN A 106 5.83 8.63 -29.57
N VAL A 107 5.84 8.79 -28.24
CA VAL A 107 4.68 8.55 -27.39
C VAL A 107 3.81 9.81 -27.49
N LYS A 108 2.61 9.69 -28.06
CA LYS A 108 1.60 10.74 -27.95
C LYS A 108 1.52 11.16 -26.49
N LYS A 109 1.95 12.38 -26.15
CA LYS A 109 1.73 13.01 -24.85
C LYS A 109 0.22 13.06 -24.62
N GLY A 110 -0.32 12.07 -23.92
CA GLY A 110 -1.62 12.21 -23.29
C GLY A 110 -1.49 13.41 -22.35
N LYS A 111 -2.24 14.47 -22.60
CA LYS A 111 -2.34 15.59 -21.66
C LYS A 111 -2.74 14.97 -20.33
N ASN A 112 -1.86 15.01 -19.32
CA ASN A 112 -2.25 14.83 -17.94
C ASN A 112 -3.21 15.98 -17.66
N ASP A 113 -4.51 15.71 -17.74
CA ASP A 113 -5.52 16.70 -17.50
C ASP A 113 -5.43 17.13 -16.04
N ALA A 114 -5.31 18.43 -15.79
CA ALA A 114 -5.23 18.99 -14.44
C ALA A 114 -6.39 18.52 -13.55
N GLU A 115 -7.57 18.33 -14.13
CA GLU A 115 -8.74 17.80 -13.43
C GLU A 115 -8.50 16.33 -12.98
N THR A 116 -7.88 15.51 -13.82
CA THR A 116 -7.53 14.12 -13.48
C THR A 116 -6.52 14.08 -12.35
N ILE A 117 -5.49 14.93 -12.38
CA ILE A 117 -4.50 15.03 -11.30
C ILE A 117 -5.19 15.45 -9.99
N LYS A 118 -6.02 16.49 -10.03
CA LYS A 118 -6.77 16.97 -8.87
C LYS A 118 -7.64 15.86 -8.25
N LYS A 119 -8.41 15.13 -9.06
CA LYS A 119 -9.22 14.01 -8.57
C LYS A 119 -8.38 12.91 -7.92
N ARG A 120 -7.18 12.65 -8.40
CA ARG A 120 -6.25 11.70 -7.77
C ARG A 120 -5.78 12.20 -6.42
N ASP A 121 -5.42 13.47 -6.33
CA ASP A 121 -4.97 14.09 -5.07
C ASP A 121 -6.11 14.15 -4.04
N GLU A 122 -7.37 14.32 -4.46
CA GLU A 122 -8.55 14.19 -3.59
C GLU A 122 -8.68 12.77 -3.01
N ILE A 123 -8.50 11.72 -3.84
CA ILE A 123 -8.51 10.32 -3.37
C ILE A 123 -7.33 10.05 -2.43
N LEU A 124 -6.15 10.56 -2.73
CA LEU A 124 -4.98 10.44 -1.85
C LEU A 124 -5.24 11.12 -0.50
N THR A 125 -5.74 12.35 -0.51
CA THR A 125 -6.05 13.10 0.71
C THR A 125 -7.04 12.33 1.59
N LEU A 126 -8.09 11.76 0.98
CA LEU A 126 -9.04 10.90 1.67
C LEU A 126 -8.36 9.64 2.24
N TYR A 127 -7.53 8.97 1.45
CA TYR A 127 -6.78 7.78 1.88
C TYR A 127 -5.87 8.08 3.08
N LEU A 128 -5.12 9.18 3.04
CA LEU A 128 -4.23 9.60 4.13
C LEU A 128 -5.00 10.01 5.39
N LYS A 129 -6.14 10.69 5.22
CA LYS A 129 -7.02 11.07 6.34
C LYS A 129 -7.51 9.85 7.14
N TYR A 130 -7.76 8.73 6.47
CA TYR A 130 -8.22 7.49 7.09
C TYR A 130 -7.14 6.40 7.14
N ALA A 131 -5.86 6.75 7.05
CA ALA A 131 -4.75 5.80 7.02
C ALA A 131 -4.75 4.83 8.22
N GLU A 132 -5.11 5.30 9.42
CA GLU A 132 -5.22 4.46 10.62
C GLU A 132 -6.28 3.37 10.52
N ARG A 133 -7.26 3.53 9.63
CA ARG A 133 -8.32 2.55 9.40
C ARG A 133 -7.89 1.38 8.50
N ALA A 134 -6.74 1.49 7.84
CA ALA A 134 -6.06 0.34 7.22
C ALA A 134 -5.21 -0.40 8.26
N ASN A 135 -5.85 -0.85 9.31
CA ASN A 135 -5.26 -1.33 10.57
C ASN A 135 -4.90 -2.83 10.56
N ASN A 136 -4.50 -3.35 9.41
CA ASN A 136 -3.87 -4.67 9.28
C ASN A 136 -3.00 -4.73 8.01
N TRP A 137 -2.09 -5.70 7.95
CA TRP A 137 -1.12 -5.80 6.86
C TRP A 137 -1.76 -5.97 5.49
N ASP A 138 -2.85 -6.74 5.36
CA ASP A 138 -3.52 -6.96 4.08
C ASP A 138 -4.21 -5.70 3.54
N LEU A 139 -4.79 -4.88 4.43
CA LEU A 139 -5.40 -3.60 4.09
C LEU A 139 -4.35 -2.62 3.52
N VAL A 140 -3.17 -2.57 4.16
CA VAL A 140 -2.04 -1.77 3.70
C VAL A 140 -1.50 -2.31 2.37
N ASP A 141 -1.19 -3.61 2.30
CA ASP A 141 -0.52 -4.22 1.14
C ASP A 141 -1.39 -4.19 -0.12
N LEU A 142 -2.72 -4.24 0.03
CA LEU A 142 -3.65 -4.13 -1.09
C LEU A 142 -3.89 -2.69 -1.56
N SER A 143 -3.66 -1.68 -0.73
CA SER A 143 -3.99 -0.28 -1.02
C SER A 143 -2.77 0.63 -1.23
N ALA A 144 -1.78 0.61 -0.33
CA ALA A 144 -0.67 1.55 -0.34
C ALA A 144 0.14 1.58 -1.65
N PRO A 145 0.53 0.46 -2.27
CA PRO A 145 1.24 0.49 -3.55
C PRO A 145 0.42 1.12 -4.68
N LYS A 146 -0.91 0.97 -4.62
CA LYS A 146 -1.81 1.31 -5.71
C LYS A 146 -2.35 2.74 -5.63
N ILE A 147 -2.33 3.34 -4.45
CA ILE A 147 -2.74 4.74 -4.23
C ILE A 147 -1.48 5.57 -3.95
N LEU A 148 -0.87 5.40 -2.77
CA LEU A 148 0.28 6.19 -2.33
C LEU A 148 1.50 5.97 -3.24
N GLY A 149 1.85 4.73 -3.52
CA GLY A 149 2.98 4.41 -4.42
C GLY A 149 2.76 4.89 -5.86
N ALA A 150 1.55 4.77 -6.38
CA ALA A 150 1.23 5.28 -7.72
C ALA A 150 1.23 6.82 -7.76
N TRP A 151 0.86 7.49 -6.67
CA TRP A 151 0.96 8.94 -6.54
C TRP A 151 2.42 9.40 -6.49
N LEU A 152 3.30 8.72 -5.74
CA LEU A 152 4.73 9.04 -5.72
C LEU A 152 5.34 9.05 -7.13
N ALA A 153 4.92 8.10 -7.96
CA ALA A 153 5.45 7.88 -9.29
C ALA A 153 4.82 8.75 -10.40
N THR A 154 3.85 9.63 -10.08
CA THR A 154 3.11 10.42 -11.07
C THR A 154 3.04 11.90 -10.65
N PRO A 155 2.72 12.84 -11.59
CA PRO A 155 2.49 14.24 -11.25
C PRO A 155 1.36 14.40 -10.22
N SER A 156 1.45 15.47 -9.41
CA SER A 156 0.48 15.88 -8.39
C SER A 156 0.26 17.39 -8.48
N CYS A 157 -0.89 17.89 -8.03
CA CYS A 157 -1.14 19.31 -7.80
C CYS A 157 -0.71 19.75 -6.39
N LEU A 158 -0.23 18.82 -5.57
CA LEU A 158 0.20 19.10 -4.19
C LEU A 158 1.73 19.26 -4.11
N PRO A 159 2.23 20.26 -3.37
CA PRO A 159 1.44 21.32 -2.78
C PRO A 159 0.84 22.24 -3.85
N GLU A 160 -0.24 22.94 -3.54
CA GLU A 160 -0.96 23.81 -4.50
C GLU A 160 -0.07 24.89 -5.14
N LYS A 161 1.03 25.25 -4.49
CA LYS A 161 2.02 26.21 -4.98
C LYS A 161 3.41 25.56 -4.98
N GLY A 162 4.09 25.57 -6.13
CA GLY A 162 5.47 25.10 -6.23
C GLY A 162 5.77 24.36 -7.54
N GLY A 163 7.05 24.29 -7.89
CA GLY A 163 7.57 23.52 -9.03
C GLY A 163 7.90 22.07 -8.68
N ASP A 164 8.50 21.33 -9.60
CA ASP A 164 8.81 19.89 -9.46
C ASP A 164 9.62 19.55 -8.20
N SER A 165 10.58 20.40 -7.82
CA SER A 165 11.38 20.20 -6.60
C SER A 165 10.54 20.25 -5.33
N MET A 166 9.55 21.16 -5.27
CA MET A 166 8.62 21.24 -4.14
C MET A 166 7.65 20.07 -4.10
N GLN A 167 7.25 19.52 -5.26
CA GLN A 167 6.44 18.32 -5.29
C GLN A 167 7.20 17.10 -4.75
N ILE A 168 8.47 16.94 -5.10
CA ILE A 168 9.31 15.85 -4.58
C ILE A 168 9.49 15.98 -3.07
N GLU A 169 9.77 17.18 -2.57
CA GLU A 169 9.91 17.43 -1.14
C GLU A 169 8.61 17.19 -0.38
N TYR A 170 7.48 17.65 -0.90
CA TYR A 170 6.17 17.36 -0.32
C TYR A 170 5.88 15.86 -0.25
N LYS A 171 6.18 15.11 -1.32
CA LYS A 171 6.02 13.66 -1.33
C LYS A 171 6.91 12.97 -0.29
N ARG A 172 8.13 13.47 -0.11
CA ARG A 172 9.05 13.00 0.93
C ARG A 172 8.48 13.28 2.32
N GLN A 173 8.01 14.50 2.57
CA GLN A 173 7.41 14.87 3.86
C GLN A 173 6.22 13.97 4.21
N VAL A 174 5.33 13.69 3.27
CA VAL A 174 4.19 12.77 3.50
C VAL A 174 4.67 11.39 3.95
N LEU A 175 5.73 10.85 3.32
CA LEU A 175 6.24 9.53 3.71
C LEU A 175 7.03 9.59 5.02
N ASP A 176 7.77 10.65 5.27
CA ASP A 176 8.51 10.86 6.53
C ASP A 176 7.51 10.96 7.72
N ASP A 177 6.40 11.66 7.55
CA ASP A 177 5.32 11.73 8.55
C ASP A 177 4.67 10.36 8.81
N LEU A 178 4.46 9.57 7.77
CA LEU A 178 3.97 8.20 7.92
C LEU A 178 4.98 7.30 8.63
N ALA A 179 6.27 7.43 8.29
CA ALA A 179 7.35 6.63 8.88
C ALA A 179 7.59 6.98 10.36
N ALA A 180 7.45 8.25 10.73
CA ALA A 180 7.63 8.75 12.10
C ALA A 180 6.38 8.56 12.99
N SER A 181 5.26 8.07 12.46
CA SER A 181 4.02 7.88 13.22
C SER A 181 4.16 6.76 14.25
N ASP A 182 3.46 6.86 15.38
CA ASP A 182 3.33 5.78 16.37
C ASP A 182 2.42 4.62 15.88
N CYS A 183 1.74 4.78 14.75
CA CYS A 183 0.87 3.77 14.16
C CYS A 183 1.67 2.82 13.25
N LEU A 184 1.79 1.54 13.65
CA LEU A 184 2.46 0.49 12.88
C LEU A 184 2.03 0.45 11.41
N TRP A 185 0.75 0.67 11.14
CA TRP A 185 0.18 0.57 9.80
C TRP A 185 0.55 1.76 8.92
N LYS A 186 0.66 2.97 9.48
CA LYS A 186 1.21 4.14 8.79
C LYS A 186 2.70 3.94 8.47
N GLN A 187 3.48 3.43 9.45
CA GLN A 187 4.88 3.07 9.21
C GLN A 187 5.00 2.03 8.09
N ARG A 188 4.13 1.01 8.08
CA ARG A 188 4.11 0.01 7.01
C ARG A 188 3.74 0.61 5.65
N MET A 189 2.82 1.58 5.59
CA MET A 189 2.48 2.28 4.34
C MET A 189 3.69 2.98 3.72
N SER A 190 4.57 3.61 4.54
CA SER A 190 5.73 4.36 4.06
C SER A 190 6.73 3.49 3.30
N ILE A 191 6.87 2.23 3.67
CA ILE A 191 7.77 1.30 2.97
C ILE A 191 7.04 0.48 1.88
N VAL A 192 5.84 -0.05 2.13
CA VAL A 192 5.14 -0.92 1.18
C VAL A 192 4.72 -0.17 -0.09
N CYS A 193 4.42 1.12 -0.02
CA CYS A 193 4.10 1.93 -1.20
C CYS A 193 5.27 1.99 -2.21
N THR A 194 6.52 1.83 -1.77
CA THR A 194 7.72 1.88 -2.62
C THR A 194 7.82 0.71 -3.61
N TRP A 195 6.99 -0.33 -3.44
CA TRP A 195 6.83 -1.37 -4.45
C TRP A 195 6.50 -0.79 -5.83
N LYS A 196 5.67 0.26 -5.87
CA LYS A 196 5.26 0.87 -7.14
C LYS A 196 6.36 1.68 -7.78
N THR A 197 7.13 2.45 -7.03
CA THR A 197 8.27 3.21 -7.56
C THR A 197 9.36 2.27 -8.08
N SER A 198 9.66 1.20 -7.34
CA SER A 198 10.58 0.14 -7.80
C SER A 198 10.08 -0.55 -9.08
N GLN A 199 8.76 -0.81 -9.20
CA GLN A 199 8.17 -1.33 -10.45
C GLN A 199 8.40 -0.39 -11.64
N MET A 200 8.53 0.91 -11.39
CA MET A 200 8.78 1.92 -12.41
C MET A 200 10.27 2.24 -12.60
N GLY A 201 11.16 1.48 -11.97
CA GLY A 201 12.60 1.59 -12.12
C GLY A 201 13.27 2.63 -11.20
N ASP A 202 12.55 3.17 -10.22
CA ASP A 202 13.12 4.09 -9.22
C ASP A 202 13.32 3.36 -7.87
N PRO A 203 14.59 3.04 -7.51
CA PRO A 203 14.93 2.38 -6.25
C PRO A 203 15.04 3.34 -5.06
N SER A 204 15.13 4.65 -5.30
CA SER A 204 15.53 5.64 -4.30
C SER A 204 14.60 5.68 -3.08
N TRP A 205 13.31 5.59 -3.32
CA TRP A 205 12.31 5.54 -2.25
C TRP A 205 12.44 4.28 -1.40
N CYS A 206 12.63 3.11 -2.04
CA CYS A 206 12.79 1.86 -1.33
C CYS A 206 14.02 1.86 -0.43
N LEU A 207 15.17 2.28 -0.96
CA LEU A 207 16.44 2.32 -0.22
C LEU A 207 16.32 3.25 1.00
N ARG A 208 15.83 4.48 0.81
CA ARG A 208 15.63 5.45 1.89
C ARG A 208 14.75 4.90 3.03
N TYR A 209 13.58 4.37 2.70
CA TYR A 209 12.64 3.89 3.73
C TYR A 209 13.03 2.52 4.30
N ALA A 210 13.85 1.73 3.61
CA ALA A 210 14.48 0.56 4.18
C ALA A 210 15.50 0.92 5.27
N GLU A 211 16.32 1.96 5.06
CA GLU A 211 17.24 2.49 6.07
C GLU A 211 16.49 3.06 7.29
N ILE A 212 15.45 3.88 7.08
CA ILE A 212 14.64 4.45 8.17
C ILE A 212 14.04 3.36 9.06
N HIS A 213 13.61 2.23 8.47
CA HIS A 213 12.99 1.13 9.20
C HIS A 213 13.94 -0.03 9.52
N LEU A 214 15.24 0.14 9.33
CA LEU A 214 16.25 -0.93 9.53
C LEU A 214 16.17 -1.55 10.93
N HIS A 215 16.07 -0.71 11.96
CA HIS A 215 16.02 -1.12 13.37
C HIS A 215 14.60 -1.15 13.96
N HIS A 216 13.59 -1.20 13.11
CA HIS A 216 12.21 -1.23 13.59
C HIS A 216 11.95 -2.47 14.47
N PRO A 217 11.30 -2.35 15.66
CA PRO A 217 11.19 -3.47 16.60
C PRO A 217 10.19 -4.56 16.16
N HIS A 218 9.26 -4.26 15.26
CA HIS A 218 8.14 -5.15 14.95
C HIS A 218 8.43 -6.08 13.76
N ASP A 219 8.20 -7.41 13.92
CA ASP A 219 8.45 -8.44 12.90
C ASP A 219 7.71 -8.22 11.57
N LEU A 220 6.47 -7.69 11.60
CA LEU A 220 5.74 -7.34 10.38
C LEU A 220 6.43 -6.24 9.56
N MET A 221 7.21 -5.35 10.20
CA MET A 221 8.03 -4.37 9.50
C MET A 221 9.29 -4.99 8.93
N HIS A 222 9.94 -5.93 9.65
CA HIS A 222 11.06 -6.70 9.11
C HIS A 222 10.67 -7.41 7.82
N LYS A 223 9.49 -8.06 7.80
CA LYS A 223 8.94 -8.71 6.60
C LYS A 223 8.66 -7.72 5.48
N ALA A 224 8.09 -6.55 5.80
CA ALA A 224 7.76 -5.53 4.81
C ALA A 224 9.02 -4.95 4.16
N VAL A 225 10.01 -4.54 4.96
CA VAL A 225 11.28 -3.99 4.47
C VAL A 225 12.01 -5.02 3.62
N GLY A 226 12.17 -6.26 4.13
CA GLY A 226 12.82 -7.33 3.38
C GLY A 226 12.10 -7.63 2.05
N TRP A 227 10.77 -7.67 2.07
CA TRP A 227 9.97 -7.83 0.84
C TRP A 227 10.20 -6.69 -0.15
N MET A 228 10.21 -5.43 0.29
CA MET A 228 10.43 -4.29 -0.60
C MET A 228 11.85 -4.27 -1.17
N LEU A 229 12.86 -4.56 -0.36
CA LEU A 229 14.26 -4.72 -0.84
C LEU A 229 14.36 -5.82 -1.90
N ARG A 230 13.73 -6.98 -1.70
CA ARG A 230 13.66 -8.05 -2.68
C ARG A 230 13.02 -7.60 -4.00
N GLU A 231 11.88 -6.91 -3.93
CA GLU A 231 11.19 -6.41 -5.10
C GLU A 231 12.00 -5.32 -5.83
N MET A 232 12.68 -4.46 -5.10
CA MET A 232 13.60 -3.47 -5.65
C MET A 232 14.78 -4.16 -6.36
N GLY A 233 15.43 -5.12 -5.71
CA GLY A 233 16.51 -5.90 -6.34
C GLY A 233 16.08 -6.56 -7.65
N LYS A 234 14.90 -7.21 -7.65
CA LYS A 234 14.34 -7.86 -8.83
C LYS A 234 13.98 -6.91 -9.97
N ARG A 235 13.47 -5.70 -9.66
CA ARG A 235 12.86 -4.80 -10.64
C ARG A 235 13.79 -3.70 -11.11
N CYS A 236 14.67 -3.24 -10.23
CA CYS A 236 15.63 -2.18 -10.52
C CYS A 236 17.03 -2.75 -10.73
N SER A 237 17.66 -3.29 -9.67
CA SER A 237 19.02 -3.83 -9.75
C SER A 237 19.34 -4.74 -8.57
N MET A 238 19.75 -5.97 -8.86
CA MET A 238 20.28 -6.89 -7.85
C MET A 238 21.58 -6.38 -7.24
N ASP A 239 22.37 -5.62 -7.98
CA ASP A 239 23.62 -5.05 -7.47
C ASP A 239 23.38 -3.95 -6.43
N LEU A 240 22.32 -3.15 -6.59
CA LEU A 240 21.87 -2.21 -5.54
C LEU A 240 21.41 -2.95 -4.29
N LEU A 241 20.71 -4.08 -4.43
CA LEU A 241 20.36 -4.89 -3.27
C LEU A 241 21.61 -5.45 -2.58
N ARG A 242 22.58 -5.96 -3.33
CA ARG A 242 23.87 -6.46 -2.78
C ARG A 242 24.64 -5.36 -2.08
N GLU A 243 24.63 -4.15 -2.64
CA GLU A 243 25.29 -2.99 -2.02
C GLU A 243 24.63 -2.63 -0.69
N PHE A 244 23.30 -2.55 -0.65
CA PHE A 244 22.56 -2.35 0.59
C PHE A 244 22.90 -3.43 1.65
N LEU A 245 22.96 -4.69 1.24
CA LEU A 245 23.31 -5.79 2.15
C LEU A 245 24.74 -5.68 2.68
N ARG A 246 25.74 -5.30 1.85
CA ARG A 246 27.12 -5.09 2.32
C ARG A 246 27.21 -4.05 3.44
N GLN A 247 26.39 -3.00 3.33
CA GLN A 247 26.38 -1.89 4.28
C GLN A 247 25.66 -2.26 5.58
N HIS A 248 24.59 -3.08 5.51
CA HIS A 248 23.64 -3.22 6.62
C HIS A 248 23.45 -4.65 7.16
N VAL A 249 24.04 -5.69 6.55
CA VAL A 249 23.76 -7.09 6.89
C VAL A 249 23.96 -7.42 8.37
N HIS A 250 24.95 -6.80 9.03
CA HIS A 250 25.25 -7.04 10.46
C HIS A 250 24.24 -6.37 11.40
N GLU A 251 23.46 -5.42 10.91
CA GLU A 251 22.45 -4.69 11.68
C GLU A 251 21.02 -5.15 11.35
N MET A 252 20.84 -5.84 10.22
CA MET A 252 19.54 -6.29 9.77
C MET A 252 18.96 -7.38 10.67
N PRO A 253 17.70 -7.25 11.13
CA PRO A 253 16.98 -8.36 11.72
C PRO A 253 16.98 -9.59 10.80
N ARG A 254 17.17 -10.79 11.33
CA ARG A 254 17.26 -12.03 10.52
C ARG A 254 16.03 -12.29 9.66
N THR A 255 14.85 -11.92 10.13
CA THR A 255 13.61 -11.99 9.32
C THR A 255 13.70 -11.07 8.10
N MET A 256 14.16 -9.83 8.28
CA MET A 256 14.32 -8.86 7.19
C MET A 256 15.31 -9.38 6.13
N LEU A 257 16.47 -9.88 6.57
CA LEU A 257 17.48 -10.43 5.67
C LEU A 257 16.91 -11.62 4.86
N ARG A 258 16.25 -12.60 5.52
CA ARG A 258 15.66 -13.75 4.81
C ARG A 258 14.69 -13.35 3.72
N TYR A 259 13.85 -12.34 3.98
CA TYR A 259 12.91 -11.83 2.98
C TYR A 259 13.60 -11.10 1.83
N ALA A 260 14.66 -10.33 2.12
CA ALA A 260 15.41 -9.59 1.11
C ALA A 260 16.13 -10.51 0.11
N ILE A 261 16.72 -11.60 0.60
CA ILE A 261 17.54 -12.53 -0.20
C ILE A 261 16.76 -13.72 -0.79
N GLU A 262 15.45 -13.82 -0.56
CA GLU A 262 14.62 -15.00 -0.94
C GLU A 262 14.75 -15.41 -2.42
N LYS A 263 15.05 -14.49 -3.32
CA LYS A 263 15.17 -14.75 -4.78
C LYS A 263 16.62 -14.85 -5.27
N MET A 264 17.59 -14.88 -4.38
CA MET A 264 18.99 -15.16 -4.69
C MET A 264 19.22 -16.68 -4.80
N SER A 265 20.36 -17.09 -5.38
CA SER A 265 20.75 -18.51 -5.41
C SER A 265 20.98 -19.06 -4.00
N ASP A 266 20.97 -20.40 -3.85
CA ASP A 266 21.18 -21.03 -2.55
C ASP A 266 22.55 -20.73 -1.98
N GLU A 267 23.58 -20.66 -2.83
CA GLU A 267 24.95 -20.30 -2.45
C GLU A 267 25.00 -18.87 -1.94
N GLU A 268 24.39 -17.93 -2.67
CA GLU A 268 24.38 -16.51 -2.28
C GLU A 268 23.56 -16.28 -0.99
N ARG A 269 22.42 -16.95 -0.85
CA ARG A 269 21.63 -16.93 0.40
C ARG A 269 22.43 -17.47 1.58
N SER A 270 23.15 -18.60 1.37
CA SER A 270 24.01 -19.17 2.40
C SER A 270 25.13 -18.21 2.80
N TYR A 271 25.72 -17.49 1.84
CA TYR A 271 26.74 -16.49 2.11
C TYR A 271 26.20 -15.38 3.03
N TRP A 272 25.10 -14.71 2.63
CA TRP A 272 24.51 -13.61 3.40
C TRP A 272 24.00 -14.04 4.79
N MET A 273 23.53 -15.27 4.92
CA MET A 273 23.03 -15.79 6.20
C MET A 273 24.15 -16.16 7.19
N LYS A 274 25.39 -16.28 6.76
CA LYS A 274 26.55 -16.56 7.62
C LYS A 274 27.21 -15.31 8.19
N LEU A 275 26.96 -14.17 7.57
CA LEU A 275 27.39 -12.86 8.06
C LEU A 275 26.52 -12.41 9.25
#